data_a247a9c9aca7f6f4e5eec2e2672fe37c
#
_entry.id   a247a9c9aca7f6f4e5eec2e2672fe37c
#
_cell.length_a   1.000
_cell.length_b   1.000
_cell.length_c   1.000
_cell.angle_alpha   90.00
_cell.angle_beta   90.00
_cell.angle_gamma   90.00
#
_symmetry.space_group_name_H-M   'P 1'
#
loop_
_entity.id
_entity.type
_entity.pdbx_description
1 polymer ?
#
loop_
_entity_poly.entity_id
_entity_poly.type
_entity_poly.pdbx_seq_one_letter_code
_entity_poly.pdbx_strand_id
1 'polypeptide(L)'
;CSVTNIADRKSRQMLHRARRNNPGAVIVAAGCYVQAEDTNVLEEGIADIVLGNNKKEHLIPMLTQYMNTQMPAKDWESLNGQADYETLSISRTSQHTRAFMKIQDGCNQFCSYCIIPYMRGRVRSRQPQEVFKEAERLAQSGCKEIVLTGIHLSSYGRDHGDFAGDGLLELLKKLHDIEGIARIRLGSLEPGIITEPFA
;
A
#
# COMPACT_ATOMS: atom_id res chain seq x y z
N CYS A 1 -5.56 5.13 -8.94
CA CYS A 1 -6.12 5.94 -7.83
C CYS A 1 -7.56 6.32 -8.17
N SER A 2 -8.47 6.21 -7.21
CA SER A 2 -9.90 6.53 -7.34
C SER A 2 -10.38 7.54 -6.29
N VAL A 3 -9.45 8.30 -5.69
CA VAL A 3 -9.78 9.32 -4.67
C VAL A 3 -10.57 10.49 -5.28
N THR A 4 -10.39 10.75 -6.56
CA THR A 4 -11.17 11.75 -7.30
C THR A 4 -11.68 11.17 -8.61
N ASN A 5 -12.83 11.66 -9.11
CA ASN A 5 -13.39 11.28 -10.41
C ASN A 5 -12.39 11.49 -11.56
N ILE A 6 -11.53 12.53 -11.46
CA ILE A 6 -10.49 12.79 -12.46
C ILE A 6 -9.41 11.69 -12.43
N ALA A 7 -8.99 11.26 -11.24
CA ALA A 7 -7.99 10.21 -11.10
C ALA A 7 -8.55 8.85 -11.58
N ASP A 8 -9.80 8.57 -11.28
CA ASP A 8 -10.50 7.39 -11.74
C ASP A 8 -10.58 7.34 -13.27
N ARG A 9 -11.06 8.42 -13.88
CA ARG A 9 -11.10 8.55 -15.34
C ARG A 9 -9.74 8.39 -15.99
N LYS A 10 -8.67 8.97 -15.39
CA LYS A 10 -7.30 8.81 -15.89
C LYS A 10 -6.83 7.35 -15.80
N SER A 11 -7.13 6.65 -14.70
CA SER A 11 -6.79 5.23 -14.55
C SER A 11 -7.40 4.40 -15.66
N ARG A 12 -8.71 4.56 -15.93
CA ARG A 12 -9.41 3.91 -17.02
C ARG A 12 -8.82 4.25 -18.39
N GLN A 13 -8.58 5.54 -18.66
CA GLN A 13 -7.97 5.97 -19.91
C GLN A 13 -6.59 5.37 -20.15
N MET A 14 -5.78 5.20 -19.09
CA MET A 14 -4.46 4.59 -19.22
C MET A 14 -4.55 3.11 -19.56
N LEU A 15 -5.45 2.35 -18.97
CA LEU A 15 -5.68 0.94 -19.30
C LEU A 15 -6.11 0.79 -20.78
N HIS A 16 -7.11 1.54 -21.22
CA HIS A 16 -7.53 1.55 -22.62
C HIS A 16 -6.41 1.95 -23.58
N ARG A 17 -5.60 2.94 -23.21
CA ARG A 17 -4.46 3.38 -24.01
C ARG A 17 -3.40 2.28 -24.13
N ALA A 18 -3.11 1.58 -23.01
CA ALA A 18 -2.15 0.48 -23.00
C ALA A 18 -2.61 -0.64 -23.95
N ARG A 19 -3.87 -1.07 -23.85
CA ARG A 19 -4.43 -2.10 -24.74
C ARG A 19 -4.41 -1.68 -26.21
N ARG A 20 -4.79 -0.44 -26.50
CA ARG A 20 -4.80 0.07 -27.87
C ARG A 20 -3.39 0.17 -28.49
N ASN A 21 -2.43 0.65 -27.72
CA ASN A 21 -1.07 0.87 -28.22
C ASN A 21 -0.27 -0.42 -28.36
N ASN A 22 -0.60 -1.44 -27.57
CA ASN A 22 0.06 -2.75 -27.62
C ASN A 22 -0.95 -3.87 -27.35
N PRO A 23 -1.73 -4.28 -28.37
CA PRO A 23 -2.76 -5.31 -28.22
C PRO A 23 -2.25 -6.66 -27.70
N GLY A 24 -0.99 -7.00 -27.98
CA GLY A 24 -0.36 -8.25 -27.54
C GLY A 24 0.26 -8.20 -26.13
N ALA A 25 0.25 -7.05 -25.47
CA ALA A 25 0.78 -6.95 -24.11
C ALA A 25 -0.19 -7.55 -23.08
N VAL A 26 0.38 -8.24 -22.09
CA VAL A 26 -0.39 -8.63 -20.89
C VAL A 26 -0.63 -7.40 -20.02
N ILE A 27 -1.87 -7.08 -19.76
CA ILE A 27 -2.27 -5.92 -18.95
C ILE A 27 -2.75 -6.39 -17.59
N VAL A 28 -2.03 -5.96 -16.56
CA VAL A 28 -2.39 -6.18 -15.18
C VAL A 28 -2.97 -4.89 -14.59
N ALA A 29 -4.23 -4.92 -14.18
CA ALA A 29 -4.87 -3.82 -13.49
C ALA A 29 -4.87 -4.06 -11.97
N ALA A 30 -4.28 -3.13 -11.21
CA ALA A 30 -4.18 -3.24 -9.76
C ALA A 30 -4.43 -1.91 -9.05
N GLY A 31 -4.87 -1.98 -7.79
CA GLY A 31 -5.04 -0.80 -6.95
C GLY A 31 -6.47 -0.28 -6.84
N CYS A 32 -6.65 0.96 -6.37
CA CYS A 32 -7.97 1.50 -6.00
C CYS A 32 -9.00 1.47 -7.14
N TYR A 33 -8.58 1.66 -8.39
CA TYR A 33 -9.52 1.66 -9.51
C TYR A 33 -10.26 0.33 -9.65
N VAL A 34 -9.54 -0.78 -9.58
CA VAL A 34 -10.14 -2.13 -9.70
C VAL A 34 -10.65 -2.67 -8.36
N GLN A 35 -10.49 -1.91 -7.28
CA GLN A 35 -11.10 -2.23 -5.99
C GLN A 35 -12.58 -1.84 -5.94
N ALA A 36 -13.05 -0.94 -6.81
CA ALA A 36 -14.46 -0.64 -6.94
C ALA A 36 -15.22 -1.85 -7.50
N GLU A 37 -16.39 -2.17 -6.91
CA GLU A 37 -17.18 -3.36 -7.25
C GLU A 37 -17.73 -3.32 -8.68
N ASP A 38 -17.94 -2.13 -9.23
CA ASP A 38 -18.52 -1.86 -10.56
C ASP A 38 -17.48 -1.83 -11.71
N THR A 39 -16.25 -2.24 -11.44
CA THR A 39 -15.18 -2.18 -12.43
C THR A 39 -15.16 -3.44 -13.31
N ASN A 40 -15.52 -3.32 -14.58
CA ASN A 40 -15.66 -4.41 -15.54
C ASN A 40 -14.49 -4.54 -16.53
N VAL A 41 -13.28 -4.09 -16.15
CA VAL A 41 -12.11 -4.07 -17.06
C VAL A 41 -11.66 -5.45 -17.54
N LEU A 42 -12.02 -6.51 -16.81
CA LEU A 42 -11.75 -7.89 -17.22
C LEU A 42 -12.76 -8.36 -18.29
N GLU A 43 -14.04 -8.16 -18.03
CA GLU A 43 -15.15 -8.53 -18.94
C GLU A 43 -15.09 -7.74 -20.26
N GLU A 44 -14.63 -6.49 -20.21
CA GLU A 44 -14.41 -5.64 -21.38
C GLU A 44 -13.14 -5.98 -22.18
N GLY A 45 -12.33 -6.95 -21.71
CA GLY A 45 -11.06 -7.32 -22.34
C GLY A 45 -9.96 -6.25 -22.29
N ILE A 46 -10.10 -5.27 -21.37
CA ILE A 46 -9.15 -4.16 -21.21
C ILE A 46 -7.95 -4.62 -20.39
N ALA A 47 -8.17 -5.44 -19.37
CA ALA A 47 -7.14 -6.08 -18.56
C ALA A 47 -7.23 -7.60 -18.66
N ASP A 48 -6.10 -8.28 -18.55
CA ASP A 48 -6.01 -9.74 -18.55
C ASP A 48 -5.97 -10.28 -17.12
N ILE A 49 -5.42 -9.49 -16.19
CA ILE A 49 -5.34 -9.83 -14.77
C ILE A 49 -5.82 -8.63 -13.95
N VAL A 50 -6.66 -8.89 -12.95
CA VAL A 50 -7.14 -7.91 -12.00
C VAL A 50 -6.74 -8.30 -10.59
N LEU A 51 -6.06 -7.37 -9.87
CA LEU A 51 -5.62 -7.56 -8.50
C LEU A 51 -6.19 -6.47 -7.59
N GLY A 52 -6.96 -6.87 -6.59
CA GLY A 52 -7.44 -5.99 -5.53
C GLY A 52 -6.31 -5.36 -4.69
N ASN A 53 -6.67 -4.40 -3.84
CA ASN A 53 -5.68 -3.65 -3.06
C ASN A 53 -4.86 -4.50 -2.08
N ASN A 54 -5.37 -5.65 -1.65
CA ASN A 54 -4.73 -6.54 -0.68
C ASN A 54 -4.34 -7.90 -1.30
N LYS A 55 -4.09 -7.92 -2.62
CA LYS A 55 -3.78 -9.15 -3.39
C LYS A 55 -2.56 -9.00 -4.30
N LYS A 56 -1.75 -7.96 -4.10
CA LYS A 56 -0.61 -7.67 -4.99
C LYS A 56 0.53 -8.69 -4.87
N GLU A 57 0.62 -9.39 -3.73
CA GLU A 57 1.55 -10.50 -3.53
C GLU A 57 1.30 -11.64 -4.52
N HIS A 58 0.06 -11.79 -5.02
CA HIS A 58 -0.30 -12.82 -5.99
C HIS A 58 0.03 -12.44 -7.44
N LEU A 59 0.63 -11.27 -7.69
CA LEU A 59 0.97 -10.81 -9.05
C LEU A 59 1.78 -11.83 -9.84
N ILE A 60 2.88 -12.34 -9.27
CA ILE A 60 3.77 -13.25 -10.00
C ILE A 60 3.11 -14.61 -10.24
N PRO A 61 2.48 -15.28 -9.25
CA PRO A 61 1.71 -16.49 -9.49
C PRO A 61 0.66 -16.35 -10.58
N MET A 62 -0.16 -15.29 -10.53
CA MET A 62 -1.22 -15.06 -11.52
C MET A 62 -0.68 -14.76 -12.91
N LEU A 63 0.41 -13.99 -13.01
CA LEU A 63 1.06 -13.74 -14.28
C LEU A 63 1.62 -15.05 -14.89
N THR A 64 2.24 -15.89 -14.08
CA THR A 64 2.75 -17.20 -14.52
C THR A 64 1.61 -18.10 -15.00
N GLN A 65 0.50 -18.13 -14.27
CA GLN A 65 -0.68 -18.89 -14.67
C GLN A 65 -1.25 -18.36 -16.01
N TYR A 66 -1.39 -17.04 -16.14
CA TYR A 66 -1.89 -16.43 -17.38
C TYR A 66 -0.98 -16.75 -18.58
N MET A 67 0.34 -16.69 -18.42
CA MET A 67 1.30 -17.02 -19.49
C MET A 67 1.13 -18.47 -19.99
N ASN A 68 0.74 -19.40 -19.11
CA ASN A 68 0.54 -20.80 -19.45
C ASN A 68 -0.85 -21.10 -20.04
N THR A 69 -1.90 -20.39 -19.58
CA THR A 69 -3.29 -20.71 -19.90
C THR A 69 -3.96 -19.72 -20.84
N GLN A 70 -3.45 -18.51 -20.93
CA GLN A 70 -4.06 -17.35 -21.60
C GLN A 70 -5.49 -17.03 -21.09
N MET A 71 -5.83 -17.50 -19.88
CA MET A 71 -7.15 -17.27 -19.30
C MET A 71 -7.13 -16.05 -18.38
N PRO A 72 -7.98 -15.04 -18.62
CA PRO A 72 -8.11 -13.88 -17.75
C PRO A 72 -8.43 -14.29 -16.30
N ALA A 73 -7.89 -13.56 -15.34
CA ALA A 73 -8.04 -13.90 -13.93
C ALA A 73 -8.24 -12.66 -13.05
N LYS A 74 -9.08 -12.82 -12.02
CA LYS A 74 -9.35 -11.79 -11.00
C LYS A 74 -9.11 -12.36 -9.63
N ASP A 75 -8.27 -11.67 -8.85
CA ASP A 75 -8.13 -11.91 -7.41
C ASP A 75 -8.49 -10.63 -6.66
N TRP A 76 -9.67 -10.63 -6.09
CA TRP A 76 -10.28 -9.48 -5.48
C TRP A 76 -11.09 -9.90 -4.26
N GLU A 77 -11.03 -9.10 -3.21
CA GLU A 77 -11.87 -9.24 -2.03
C GLU A 77 -12.42 -7.91 -1.56
N SER A 78 -13.60 -7.92 -0.96
CA SER A 78 -14.13 -6.75 -0.29
C SER A 78 -13.29 -6.42 0.95
N LEU A 79 -12.86 -5.17 1.08
CA LEU A 79 -12.11 -4.67 2.23
C LEU A 79 -13.00 -4.03 3.31
N ASN A 80 -14.31 -4.24 3.24
CA ASN A 80 -15.28 -3.71 4.22
C ASN A 80 -15.17 -4.40 5.59
N GLY A 81 -14.59 -5.61 5.63
CA GLY A 81 -14.33 -6.38 6.84
C GLY A 81 -12.94 -6.14 7.44
N GLN A 82 -12.58 -6.99 8.39
CA GLN A 82 -11.23 -7.07 8.92
C GLN A 82 -10.36 -7.86 7.93
N ALA A 83 -9.24 -7.30 7.53
CA ALA A 83 -8.27 -7.94 6.65
C ALA A 83 -6.87 -7.73 7.22
N ASP A 84 -5.99 -8.68 6.97
CA ASP A 84 -4.59 -8.58 7.37
C ASP A 84 -3.84 -7.54 6.53
N TYR A 85 -2.72 -7.04 7.05
CA TYR A 85 -1.84 -6.17 6.31
C TYR A 85 -1.08 -6.97 5.24
N GLU A 86 -1.18 -6.56 3.97
CA GLU A 86 -0.43 -7.18 2.87
C GLU A 86 1.06 -6.84 3.00
N THR A 87 1.89 -7.85 3.29
CA THR A 87 3.32 -7.67 3.53
C THR A 87 4.09 -7.69 2.22
N LEU A 88 4.30 -6.53 1.64
CA LEU A 88 5.25 -6.32 0.54
C LEU A 88 6.48 -5.59 1.08
N SER A 89 7.66 -6.18 0.92
CA SER A 89 8.92 -5.59 1.39
C SER A 89 9.86 -5.27 0.25
N ILE A 90 10.68 -4.25 0.43
CA ILE A 90 11.80 -3.92 -0.45
C ILE A 90 13.12 -4.26 0.25
N SER A 91 14.03 -4.89 -0.47
CA SER A 91 15.34 -5.26 0.08
C SER A 91 16.43 -4.26 -0.27
N ARG A 92 16.21 -3.43 -1.30
CA ARG A 92 17.22 -2.52 -1.83
C ARG A 92 16.58 -1.39 -2.64
N THR A 93 17.14 -0.19 -2.52
CA THR A 93 16.86 0.93 -3.43
C THR A 93 18.05 1.12 -4.36
N SER A 94 17.90 0.82 -5.65
CA SER A 94 19.01 0.72 -6.59
C SER A 94 19.71 2.04 -6.94
N GLN A 95 19.14 3.20 -6.62
CA GLN A 95 19.67 4.51 -7.02
C GLN A 95 19.48 5.64 -6.00
N HIS A 96 18.93 5.37 -4.79
CA HIS A 96 18.62 6.41 -3.83
C HIS A 96 19.13 6.08 -2.44
N THR A 97 19.67 7.09 -1.74
CA THR A 97 19.98 7.03 -0.32
C THR A 97 18.74 7.03 0.57
N ARG A 98 17.54 7.11 -0.04
CA ARG A 98 16.23 7.20 0.61
C ARG A 98 15.33 6.04 0.18
N ALA A 99 14.65 5.43 1.16
CA ALA A 99 13.62 4.41 0.94
C ALA A 99 12.25 4.88 1.45
N PHE A 100 11.19 4.53 0.73
CA PHE A 100 9.81 4.71 1.20
C PHE A 100 9.30 3.38 1.74
N MET A 101 8.88 3.38 2.98
CA MET A 101 8.36 2.20 3.67
C MET A 101 6.92 2.44 4.09
N LYS A 102 6.00 1.72 3.46
CA LYS A 102 4.59 1.74 3.87
C LYS A 102 4.42 0.87 5.11
N ILE A 103 3.93 1.46 6.19
CA ILE A 103 3.73 0.80 7.48
C ILE A 103 2.26 0.69 7.89
N GLN A 104 1.37 1.43 7.20
CA GLN A 104 -0.04 1.50 7.54
C GLN A 104 -0.89 1.60 6.27
N ASP A 105 -2.06 0.96 6.24
CA ASP A 105 -3.08 1.07 5.19
C ASP A 105 -4.48 1.17 5.81
N GLY A 106 -5.45 1.60 4.99
CA GLY A 106 -6.83 1.79 5.43
C GLY A 106 -7.03 2.98 6.36
N CYS A 107 -8.28 3.29 6.68
CA CYS A 107 -8.64 4.41 7.55
C CYS A 107 -10.03 4.20 8.16
N ASN A 108 -10.19 4.52 9.45
CA ASN A 108 -11.46 4.40 10.18
C ASN A 108 -12.16 5.75 10.40
N GLN A 109 -11.69 6.84 9.78
CA GLN A 109 -12.28 8.19 10.02
C GLN A 109 -13.63 8.37 9.35
N PHE A 110 -13.90 7.70 8.22
CA PHE A 110 -15.16 7.80 7.48
C PHE A 110 -15.64 9.24 7.25
N CYS A 111 -14.71 10.15 6.94
CA CYS A 111 -15.04 11.51 6.58
C CYS A 111 -16.07 11.52 5.44
N SER A 112 -17.07 12.40 5.52
CA SER A 112 -18.26 12.40 4.63
C SER A 112 -17.96 12.46 3.11
N TYR A 113 -16.80 12.98 2.73
CA TYR A 113 -16.36 13.12 1.33
C TYR A 113 -15.29 12.09 0.92
N CYS A 114 -14.88 11.18 1.82
CA CYS A 114 -13.71 10.35 1.60
C CYS A 114 -14.07 8.92 1.23
N ILE A 115 -13.58 8.46 0.06
CA ILE A 115 -13.79 7.10 -0.42
C ILE A 115 -12.77 6.08 0.16
N ILE A 116 -11.72 6.55 0.82
CA ILE A 116 -10.60 5.69 1.25
C ILE A 116 -11.04 4.51 2.13
N PRO A 117 -11.91 4.67 3.16
CA PRO A 117 -12.36 3.54 3.97
C PRO A 117 -13.00 2.41 3.16
N TYR A 118 -13.65 2.75 2.06
CA TYR A 118 -14.32 1.79 1.17
C TYR A 118 -13.35 1.13 0.19
N MET A 119 -12.35 1.88 -0.29
CA MET A 119 -11.37 1.39 -1.27
C MET A 119 -10.15 0.72 -0.65
N ARG A 120 -9.79 1.12 0.57
CA ARG A 120 -8.62 0.61 1.29
C ARG A 120 -8.96 -0.18 2.55
N GLY A 121 -10.24 -0.15 2.95
CA GLY A 121 -10.73 -0.84 4.14
C GLY A 121 -10.36 -0.15 5.45
N ARG A 122 -10.51 -0.91 6.53
CA ARG A 122 -10.19 -0.46 7.90
C ARG A 122 -8.69 -0.29 8.10
N VAL A 123 -8.33 0.39 9.18
CA VAL A 123 -6.94 0.53 9.62
C VAL A 123 -6.28 -0.85 9.72
N ARG A 124 -5.15 -0.97 9.07
CA ARG A 124 -4.25 -2.13 9.14
C ARG A 124 -2.83 -1.63 9.30
N SER A 125 -2.17 -2.09 10.33
CA SER A 125 -0.80 -1.72 10.64
C SER A 125 0.14 -2.88 10.38
N ARG A 126 1.26 -2.60 9.77
CA ARG A 126 2.31 -3.58 9.59
C ARG A 126 2.93 -3.93 10.94
N GLN A 127 3.26 -5.20 11.16
CA GLN A 127 3.86 -5.65 12.41
C GLN A 127 5.19 -4.93 12.68
N PRO A 128 5.41 -4.39 13.90
CA PRO A 128 6.62 -3.64 14.23
C PRO A 128 7.91 -4.40 13.93
N GLN A 129 7.93 -5.70 14.19
CA GLN A 129 9.08 -6.57 13.95
C GLN A 129 9.45 -6.66 12.47
N GLU A 130 8.45 -6.65 11.57
CA GLU A 130 8.68 -6.68 10.13
C GLU A 130 9.18 -5.33 9.60
N VAL A 131 8.63 -4.23 10.15
CA VAL A 131 9.11 -2.88 9.84
C VAL A 131 10.56 -2.73 10.25
N PHE A 132 10.90 -3.18 11.45
CA PHE A 132 12.27 -3.14 11.98
C PHE A 132 13.25 -3.95 11.11
N LYS A 133 12.92 -5.21 10.80
CA LYS A 133 13.75 -6.08 9.94
C LYS A 133 13.98 -5.49 8.55
N GLU A 134 12.99 -4.83 7.97
CA GLU A 134 13.15 -4.17 6.67
C GLU A 134 14.02 -2.93 6.78
N ALA A 135 13.87 -2.13 7.84
CA ALA A 135 14.72 -0.96 8.09
C ALA A 135 16.19 -1.34 8.26
N GLU A 136 16.49 -2.43 9.01
CA GLU A 136 17.83 -2.96 9.14
C GLU A 136 18.43 -3.39 7.78
N ARG A 137 17.68 -4.13 6.96
CA ARG A 137 18.12 -4.52 5.61
C ARG A 137 18.41 -3.31 4.73
N LEU A 138 17.58 -2.28 4.80
CA LEU A 138 17.77 -1.03 4.06
C LEU A 138 19.03 -0.30 4.55
N ALA A 139 19.27 -0.22 5.86
CA ALA A 139 20.47 0.35 6.44
C ALA A 139 21.74 -0.38 5.94
N GLN A 140 21.74 -1.71 6.01
CA GLN A 140 22.83 -2.56 5.51
C GLN A 140 23.08 -2.39 4.00
N SER A 141 22.04 -2.10 3.20
CA SER A 141 22.17 -1.79 1.77
C SER A 141 22.68 -0.36 1.49
N GLY A 142 22.97 0.44 2.52
CA GLY A 142 23.48 1.81 2.39
C GLY A 142 22.42 2.91 2.38
N CYS A 143 21.15 2.58 2.61
CA CYS A 143 20.08 3.56 2.75
C CYS A 143 20.32 4.43 3.99
N LYS A 144 20.23 5.75 3.84
CA LYS A 144 20.48 6.72 4.94
C LYS A 144 19.20 7.39 5.44
N GLU A 145 18.13 7.35 4.67
CA GLU A 145 16.87 7.98 5.04
C GLU A 145 15.70 7.03 4.77
N ILE A 146 14.86 6.83 5.77
CA ILE A 146 13.60 6.09 5.64
C ILE A 146 12.44 7.06 5.76
N VAL A 147 11.51 7.00 4.80
CA VAL A 147 10.25 7.74 4.83
C VAL A 147 9.14 6.77 5.16
N LEU A 148 8.60 6.85 6.37
CA LEU A 148 7.44 6.07 6.77
C LEU A 148 6.18 6.65 6.14
N THR A 149 5.42 5.80 5.48
CA THR A 149 4.20 6.19 4.76
C THR A 149 3.00 5.35 5.18
N GLY A 150 1.82 5.91 5.03
CA GLY A 150 0.54 5.25 5.28
C GLY A 150 -0.60 6.08 4.70
N ILE A 151 -1.79 5.55 4.79
CA ILE A 151 -3.02 6.31 4.50
C ILE A 151 -3.31 7.28 5.63
N HIS A 152 -3.11 6.82 6.87
CA HIS A 152 -3.37 7.59 8.08
C HIS A 152 -2.37 7.17 9.17
N LEU A 153 -1.14 7.67 9.10
CA LEU A 153 -0.04 7.27 9.98
C LEU A 153 -0.36 7.42 11.46
N SER A 154 -1.13 8.45 11.83
CA SER A 154 -1.59 8.68 13.20
C SER A 154 -2.45 7.53 13.78
N SER A 155 -2.89 6.59 12.94
CA SER A 155 -3.62 5.40 13.37
C SER A 155 -2.75 4.13 13.43
N TYR A 156 -1.44 4.25 13.19
CA TYR A 156 -0.56 3.08 13.27
C TYR A 156 -0.61 2.43 14.65
N GLY A 157 -0.77 1.11 14.67
CA GLY A 157 -0.81 0.28 15.88
C GLY A 157 -2.17 0.22 16.58
N ARG A 158 -3.17 1.03 16.18
CA ARG A 158 -4.50 1.01 16.84
C ARG A 158 -5.26 -0.29 16.62
N ASP A 159 -4.91 -1.06 15.62
CA ASP A 159 -5.46 -2.39 15.32
C ASP A 159 -4.71 -3.53 16.01
N HIS A 160 -3.59 -3.25 16.68
CA HIS A 160 -2.78 -4.24 17.39
C HIS A 160 -3.14 -4.39 18.88
N GLY A 161 -4.31 -4.06 19.31
CA GLY A 161 -4.84 -4.31 20.66
C GLY A 161 -4.01 -3.81 21.86
N ASP A 162 -2.71 -4.02 21.81
CA ASP A 162 -1.77 -3.75 22.91
C ASP A 162 -1.18 -2.32 22.90
N PHE A 163 -1.41 -1.56 21.82
CA PHE A 163 -0.89 -0.19 21.69
C PHE A 163 -1.99 0.84 21.87
N ALA A 164 -2.19 1.27 23.09
CA ALA A 164 -3.23 2.25 23.50
C ALA A 164 -2.96 3.68 22.96
N GLY A 165 -2.71 3.82 21.66
CA GLY A 165 -2.58 5.11 20.98
C GLY A 165 -1.14 5.54 20.61
N ASP A 166 -0.12 4.99 21.23
CA ASP A 166 1.29 5.41 21.05
C ASP A 166 2.10 4.49 20.13
N GLY A 167 1.45 3.62 19.36
CA GLY A 167 2.12 2.63 18.51
C GLY A 167 3.13 3.22 17.53
N LEU A 168 2.85 4.39 16.96
CA LEU A 168 3.80 5.07 16.07
C LEU A 168 5.03 5.58 16.83
N LEU A 169 4.84 6.16 18.02
CA LEU A 169 5.95 6.65 18.84
C LEU A 169 6.87 5.52 19.26
N GLU A 170 6.31 4.41 19.72
CA GLU A 170 7.11 3.24 20.12
C GLU A 170 7.87 2.61 18.94
N LEU A 171 7.26 2.61 17.76
CA LEU A 171 7.96 2.20 16.54
C LEU A 171 9.12 3.15 16.21
N LEU A 172 8.90 4.47 16.30
CA LEU A 172 9.92 5.48 16.00
C LEU A 172 11.12 5.37 16.95
N LYS A 173 10.90 5.17 18.25
CA LYS A 173 11.96 4.94 19.23
C LYS A 173 12.86 3.76 18.81
N LYS A 174 12.25 2.63 18.45
CA LYS A 174 12.99 1.44 18.00
C LYS A 174 13.74 1.67 16.68
N LEU A 175 13.14 2.37 15.73
CA LEU A 175 13.79 2.67 14.46
C LEU A 175 14.93 3.68 14.58
N HIS A 176 14.86 4.57 15.59
CA HIS A 176 15.90 5.55 15.87
C HIS A 176 17.24 4.91 16.21
N ASP A 177 17.22 3.75 16.85
CA ASP A 177 18.42 3.03 17.30
C ASP A 177 19.09 2.21 16.18
N ILE A 178 18.53 2.18 14.96
CA ILE A 178 19.12 1.43 13.85
C ILE A 178 20.36 2.15 13.33
N GLU A 179 21.53 1.52 13.52
CA GLU A 179 22.79 2.02 13.01
C GLU A 179 22.76 2.12 11.46
N GLY A 180 23.24 3.24 10.96
CA GLY A 180 23.30 3.50 9.52
C GLY A 180 22.13 4.32 8.95
N ILE A 181 21.01 4.44 9.65
CA ILE A 181 19.91 5.34 9.30
C ILE A 181 20.17 6.70 9.95
N ALA A 182 20.39 7.72 9.10
CA ALA A 182 20.65 9.08 9.56
C ALA A 182 19.37 9.92 9.72
N ARG A 183 18.25 9.50 9.11
CA ARG A 183 17.00 10.25 9.14
C ARG A 183 15.78 9.36 8.97
N ILE A 184 14.80 9.59 9.82
CA ILE A 184 13.44 9.05 9.66
C ILE A 184 12.51 10.22 9.36
N ARG A 185 11.74 10.10 8.29
CA ARG A 185 10.70 11.06 7.93
C ARG A 185 9.33 10.41 8.05
N LEU A 186 8.39 11.20 8.48
CA LEU A 186 6.99 10.81 8.54
C LEU A 186 6.23 11.45 7.38
N GLY A 187 5.33 10.69 6.78
CA GLY A 187 4.35 11.21 5.86
C GLY A 187 3.34 12.13 6.55
N SER A 188 2.14 12.25 6.00
CA SER A 188 1.10 13.10 6.57
C SER A 188 0.70 12.63 7.96
N LEU A 189 0.77 13.54 8.94
CA LEU A 189 0.32 13.35 10.32
C LEU A 189 -0.83 14.29 10.62
N GLU A 190 -1.76 13.83 11.45
CA GLU A 190 -2.74 14.71 12.06
C GLU A 190 -2.13 15.42 13.27
N PRO A 191 -2.47 16.71 13.51
CA PRO A 191 -1.91 17.45 14.64
C PRO A 191 -2.17 16.79 16.02
N GLY A 192 -3.28 16.07 16.17
CA GLY A 192 -3.67 15.44 17.44
C GLY A 192 -2.74 14.33 17.94
N ILE A 193 -1.81 13.80 17.09
CA ILE A 193 -0.81 12.83 17.55
C ILE A 193 0.40 13.52 18.19
N ILE A 194 0.60 14.81 17.90
CA ILE A 194 1.76 15.56 18.43
C ILE A 194 1.47 15.92 19.88
N THR A 195 1.83 15.03 20.76
CA THR A 195 1.79 15.19 22.22
C THR A 195 3.17 15.58 22.73
N GLU A 196 3.28 16.02 24.01
CA GLU A 196 4.57 16.34 24.60
C GLU A 196 5.58 15.15 24.54
N PRO A 197 5.18 13.88 24.79
CA PRO A 197 6.07 12.74 24.61
C PRO A 197 6.48 12.47 23.16
N PHE A 198 5.68 12.94 22.19
CA PHE A 198 5.97 12.74 20.75
C PHE A 198 6.89 13.82 20.18
N ALA A 199 6.89 15.03 20.77
CA ALA A 199 7.70 16.16 20.31
C ALA A 199 9.14 16.11 20.85
#